data_25ff2fdc4c38fc1e13a8d69a43a6d60d
#
_entry.id   25ff2fdc4c38fc1e13a8d69a43a6d60d
#
_cell.length_a   1.000
_cell.length_b   1.000
_cell.length_c   1.000
_cell.angle_alpha   90.00
_cell.angle_beta   90.00
_cell.angle_gamma   90.00
#
_symmetry.space_group_name_H-M   'P 1'
#
loop_
_entity.id
_entity.type
_entity.pdbx_description
1 polymer ?
#
loop_
_entity_poly.entity_id
_entity_poly.type
_entity_poly.pdbx_seq_one_letter_code
_entity_poly.pdbx_strand_id
1 'polypeptide(L)'
;MGLLQIDNHSKHVSELLFKFNDVKVVDWDNLDKFNFKSLNDFDGIVLSGGTLPSIWVHREHNNKFVKEVELIKKSNKPILGICFGFQLICFAFGEDVIKMKAHRSGIISIKKDKKDVLLKSIPSEFNAFESHKWAVKEVNYLEKLAHSKDGISIIKHPTKIIYGLQFHPEVFVNGGYGEKILNNFLNLCFKK
;
A
#
# COMPACT_ATOMS: atom_id res chain seq x y z
N MET A 1 8.02 17.98 -8.43
CA MET A 1 6.91 17.26 -7.78
C MET A 1 7.46 15.91 -7.40
N GLY A 2 7.43 15.60 -6.12
CA GLY A 2 8.16 14.45 -5.60
C GLY A 2 7.29 13.48 -4.82
N LEU A 3 7.66 12.21 -4.89
CA LEU A 3 7.11 11.17 -4.02
C LEU A 3 8.11 10.81 -2.94
N LEU A 4 7.61 10.54 -1.75
CA LEU A 4 8.38 9.90 -0.69
C LEU A 4 8.03 8.41 -0.69
N GLN A 5 9.01 7.55 -0.90
CA GLN A 5 8.87 6.12 -0.69
C GLN A 5 9.50 5.72 0.64
N ILE A 6 8.72 5.09 1.51
CA ILE A 6 9.25 4.36 2.66
C ILE A 6 9.50 2.93 2.19
N ASP A 7 10.77 2.54 2.16
CA ASP A 7 11.17 1.24 1.65
C ASP A 7 11.25 0.18 2.75
N ASN A 8 10.41 -0.83 2.62
CA ASN A 8 10.34 -2.00 3.49
C ASN A 8 11.07 -3.20 2.86
N HIS A 9 12.21 -2.95 2.18
CA HIS A 9 13.02 -3.91 1.43
C HIS A 9 12.39 -4.43 0.12
N SER A 10 11.67 -3.57 -0.60
CA SER A 10 11.12 -3.88 -1.94
C SER A 10 11.72 -2.95 -3.00
N LYS A 11 12.87 -3.30 -3.54
CA LYS A 11 13.58 -2.53 -4.57
C LYS A 11 12.73 -2.27 -5.84
N HIS A 12 11.86 -3.20 -6.20
CA HIS A 12 11.06 -3.12 -7.43
C HIS A 12 10.04 -1.98 -7.45
N VAL A 13 9.51 -1.58 -6.29
CA VAL A 13 8.58 -0.45 -6.20
C VAL A 13 9.27 0.84 -6.58
N SER A 14 10.49 1.08 -6.09
CA SER A 14 11.29 2.26 -6.43
C SER A 14 11.51 2.36 -7.93
N GLU A 15 11.93 1.28 -8.57
CA GLU A 15 12.24 1.23 -10.00
C GLU A 15 11.04 1.63 -10.86
N LEU A 16 9.83 1.21 -10.46
CA LEU A 16 8.62 1.60 -11.18
C LEU A 16 8.27 3.07 -10.95
N LEU A 17 8.35 3.54 -9.71
CA LEU A 17 7.99 4.92 -9.38
C LEU A 17 8.95 5.94 -10.00
N PHE A 18 10.25 5.64 -10.13
CA PHE A 18 11.22 6.48 -10.81
C PHE A 18 10.90 6.75 -12.28
N LYS A 19 10.12 5.87 -12.93
CA LYS A 19 9.69 6.11 -14.32
C LYS A 19 8.68 7.24 -14.43
N PHE A 20 8.03 7.61 -13.35
CA PHE A 20 6.94 8.56 -13.36
C PHE A 20 7.26 9.90 -12.70
N ASN A 21 8.18 9.93 -11.70
CA ASN A 21 8.42 11.14 -10.89
C ASN A 21 9.78 11.12 -10.19
N ASP A 22 10.14 12.28 -9.61
CA ASP A 22 11.21 12.34 -8.63
C ASP A 22 10.77 11.59 -7.36
N VAL A 23 11.54 10.59 -6.98
CA VAL A 23 11.25 9.76 -5.81
C VAL A 23 12.41 9.86 -4.84
N LYS A 24 12.12 10.28 -3.61
CA LYS A 24 13.05 10.13 -2.49
C LYS A 24 12.73 8.82 -1.76
N VAL A 25 13.71 7.94 -1.67
CA VAL A 25 13.59 6.68 -0.94
C VAL A 25 14.20 6.84 0.45
N VAL A 26 13.47 6.39 1.45
CA VAL A 26 13.93 6.33 2.86
C VAL A 26 13.64 4.93 3.38
N ASP A 27 14.68 4.25 3.87
CA ASP A 27 14.51 2.96 4.52
C ASP A 27 13.70 3.12 5.80
N TRP A 28 12.82 2.18 6.08
CA TRP A 28 11.92 2.20 7.23
C TRP A 28 12.66 2.34 8.58
N ASP A 29 13.84 1.74 8.73
CA ASP A 29 14.68 1.79 9.92
C ASP A 29 15.42 3.12 10.11
N ASN A 30 15.43 3.97 9.09
CA ASN A 30 15.98 5.33 9.12
C ASN A 30 14.91 6.43 9.31
N LEU A 31 13.65 6.07 9.49
CA LEU A 31 12.57 7.05 9.70
C LEU A 31 12.73 7.88 10.97
N ASP A 32 13.43 7.39 11.98
CA ASP A 32 13.74 8.17 13.19
C ASP A 32 14.60 9.39 12.89
N LYS A 33 15.43 9.31 11.85
CA LYS A 33 16.31 10.40 11.38
C LYS A 33 15.61 11.31 10.36
N PHE A 34 14.44 10.91 9.86
CA PHE A 34 13.71 11.66 8.86
C PHE A 34 13.04 12.90 9.48
N ASN A 35 13.25 14.04 8.86
CA ASN A 35 12.58 15.26 9.27
C ASN A 35 11.13 15.29 8.76
N PHE A 36 10.19 14.98 9.63
CA PHE A 36 8.76 14.98 9.28
C PHE A 36 8.21 16.34 8.80
N LYS A 37 8.89 17.46 9.09
CA LYS A 37 8.51 18.77 8.51
C LYS A 37 8.72 18.80 7.00
N SER A 38 9.69 18.02 6.48
CA SER A 38 9.94 17.92 5.04
C SER A 38 8.87 17.12 4.27
N LEU A 39 7.86 16.53 4.94
CA LEU A 39 6.71 15.92 4.25
C LEU A 39 5.97 16.93 3.36
N ASN A 40 6.06 18.23 3.66
CA ASN A 40 5.47 19.26 2.83
C ASN A 40 6.11 19.35 1.44
N ASP A 41 7.34 18.88 1.29
CA ASP A 41 8.10 18.91 0.02
C ASP A 41 7.64 17.80 -0.94
N PHE A 42 6.80 16.87 -0.47
CA PHE A 42 6.29 15.76 -1.27
C PHE A 42 4.79 15.91 -1.56
N ASP A 43 4.38 15.38 -2.70
CA ASP A 43 2.99 15.39 -3.16
C ASP A 43 2.24 14.12 -2.76
N GLY A 44 2.96 13.04 -2.48
CA GLY A 44 2.41 11.76 -2.03
C GLY A 44 3.45 10.86 -1.38
N ILE A 45 2.98 9.82 -0.68
CA ILE A 45 3.79 8.86 0.06
C ILE A 45 3.44 7.45 -0.43
N VAL A 46 4.46 6.62 -0.65
CA VAL A 46 4.29 5.20 -0.95
C VAL A 46 4.99 4.38 0.12
N LEU A 47 4.26 3.48 0.75
CA LEU A 47 4.78 2.47 1.66
C LEU A 47 4.97 1.18 0.85
N SER A 48 6.21 0.76 0.65
CA SER A 48 6.49 -0.39 -0.20
C SER A 48 6.03 -1.72 0.41
N GLY A 49 6.00 -2.75 -0.41
CA GLY A 49 6.02 -4.15 0.05
C GLY A 49 7.30 -4.48 0.78
N GLY A 50 7.43 -5.69 1.30
CA GLY A 50 8.66 -6.10 1.95
C GLY A 50 8.65 -7.53 2.46
N THR A 51 9.85 -8.03 2.73
CA THR A 51 10.10 -9.34 3.34
C THR A 51 10.24 -9.24 4.86
N LEU A 52 9.98 -8.06 5.42
CA LEU A 52 10.14 -7.80 6.85
C LEU A 52 9.24 -8.72 7.70
N PRO A 53 9.64 -8.97 8.95
CA PRO A 53 8.80 -9.67 9.89
C PRO A 53 7.43 -9.00 9.94
N SER A 54 6.40 -9.80 9.88
CA SER A 54 5.02 -9.36 9.84
C SER A 54 4.68 -8.35 10.94
N ILE A 55 3.55 -7.66 10.81
CA ILE A 55 2.94 -6.79 11.82
C ILE A 55 2.87 -7.42 13.23
N TRP A 56 2.87 -8.75 13.33
CA TRP A 56 3.00 -9.46 14.61
C TRP A 56 4.29 -9.12 15.33
N VAL A 57 5.41 -8.92 14.62
CA VAL A 57 6.66 -8.46 15.24
C VAL A 57 6.50 -7.05 15.82
N HIS A 58 5.66 -6.21 15.23
CA HIS A 58 5.34 -4.91 15.81
C HIS A 58 4.57 -5.04 17.14
N ARG A 59 3.60 -5.96 17.22
CA ARG A 59 2.85 -6.23 18.46
C ARG A 59 3.70 -6.91 19.53
N GLU A 60 4.59 -7.81 19.13
CA GLU A 60 5.36 -8.66 20.06
C GLU A 60 6.74 -8.09 20.41
N HIS A 61 7.36 -7.29 19.52
CA HIS A 61 8.76 -6.85 19.63
C HIS A 61 8.91 -5.34 19.44
N ASN A 62 8.61 -4.56 20.48
CA ASN A 62 9.06 -3.17 20.66
C ASN A 62 8.67 -2.16 19.56
N ASN A 63 7.45 -2.22 19.03
CA ASN A 63 6.91 -1.14 18.20
C ASN A 63 7.81 -0.68 17.03
N LYS A 64 8.45 -1.60 16.34
CA LYS A 64 9.40 -1.28 15.26
C LYS A 64 8.87 -0.32 14.20
N PHE A 65 7.57 -0.39 13.89
CA PHE A 65 6.93 0.44 12.84
C PHE A 65 6.18 1.65 13.39
N VAL A 66 6.46 2.07 14.62
CA VAL A 66 5.73 3.17 15.26
C VAL A 66 5.76 4.45 14.44
N LYS A 67 6.89 4.75 13.79
CA LYS A 67 7.05 5.96 12.97
C LYS A 67 6.25 5.92 11.69
N GLU A 68 6.18 4.77 11.03
CA GLU A 68 5.30 4.61 9.86
C GLU A 68 3.83 4.70 10.25
N VAL A 69 3.43 4.07 11.36
CA VAL A 69 2.06 4.16 11.90
C VAL A 69 1.70 5.61 12.25
N GLU A 70 2.62 6.35 12.88
CA GLU A 70 2.43 7.77 13.13
C GLU A 70 2.27 8.58 11.84
N LEU A 71 3.12 8.32 10.85
CA LEU A 71 3.07 8.95 9.53
C LEU A 71 1.72 8.68 8.86
N ILE A 72 1.27 7.43 8.82
CA ILE A 72 -0.03 7.04 8.26
C ILE A 72 -1.18 7.82 8.94
N LYS A 73 -1.19 7.88 10.26
CA LYS A 73 -2.25 8.53 11.02
C LYS A 73 -2.25 10.05 10.90
N LYS A 74 -1.08 10.67 10.96
CA LYS A 74 -0.92 12.12 11.08
C LYS A 74 -0.78 12.84 9.74
N SER A 75 -0.36 12.15 8.67
CA SER A 75 -0.18 12.76 7.36
C SER A 75 -1.49 13.23 6.75
N ASN A 76 -1.43 14.39 6.08
CA ASN A 76 -2.48 14.91 5.21
C ASN A 76 -2.15 14.70 3.72
N LYS A 77 -1.02 14.05 3.42
CA LYS A 77 -0.61 13.73 2.05
C LYS A 77 -1.30 12.43 1.59
N PRO A 78 -1.56 12.29 0.29
CA PRO A 78 -1.98 11.01 -0.28
C PRO A 78 -1.00 9.89 0.10
N ILE A 79 -1.50 8.73 0.52
CA ILE A 79 -0.70 7.56 0.88
C ILE A 79 -1.17 6.34 0.09
N LEU A 80 -0.23 5.58 -0.45
CA LEU A 80 -0.45 4.27 -1.05
C LEU A 80 0.41 3.23 -0.33
N GLY A 81 -0.22 2.21 0.25
CA GLY A 81 0.48 1.05 0.81
C GLY A 81 0.41 -0.15 -0.13
N ILE A 82 1.55 -0.82 -0.38
CA ILE A 82 1.67 -2.00 -1.24
C ILE A 82 2.05 -3.19 -0.38
N CYS A 83 1.32 -4.29 -0.48
CA CYS A 83 1.55 -5.56 0.20
C CYS A 83 1.76 -5.36 1.72
N PHE A 84 2.99 -5.29 2.21
CA PHE A 84 3.27 -4.98 3.61
C PHE A 84 2.74 -3.59 4.00
N GLY A 85 2.92 -2.58 3.15
CA GLY A 85 2.37 -1.24 3.37
C GLY A 85 0.84 -1.21 3.50
N PHE A 86 0.12 -2.06 2.72
CA PHE A 86 -1.32 -2.27 2.89
C PHE A 86 -1.64 -2.82 4.29
N GLN A 87 -0.91 -3.85 4.72
CA GLN A 87 -1.12 -4.47 6.04
C GLN A 87 -0.82 -3.47 7.17
N LEU A 88 0.19 -2.63 6.99
CA LEU A 88 0.55 -1.59 7.95
C LEU A 88 -0.53 -0.50 8.06
N ILE A 89 -1.15 -0.10 6.93
CA ILE A 89 -2.31 0.79 6.95
C ILE A 89 -3.48 0.14 7.70
N CYS A 90 -3.81 -1.12 7.41
CA CYS A 90 -4.85 -1.85 8.13
C CYS A 90 -4.57 -1.87 9.64
N PHE A 91 -3.35 -2.22 10.03
CA PHE A 91 -2.94 -2.22 11.43
C PHE A 91 -3.04 -0.83 12.08
N ALA A 92 -2.61 0.22 11.38
CA ALA A 92 -2.65 1.60 11.89
C ALA A 92 -4.07 2.06 12.23
N PHE A 93 -5.08 1.57 11.50
CA PHE A 93 -6.49 1.88 11.74
C PHE A 93 -7.25 0.80 12.52
N GLY A 94 -6.54 -0.16 13.12
CA GLY A 94 -7.12 -1.13 14.04
C GLY A 94 -7.77 -2.35 13.38
N GLU A 95 -7.54 -2.57 12.08
CA GLU A 95 -8.05 -3.74 11.39
C GLU A 95 -7.22 -4.99 11.69
N ASP A 96 -7.84 -6.15 11.65
CA ASP A 96 -7.17 -7.42 11.91
C ASP A 96 -6.41 -7.94 10.69
N VAL A 97 -5.10 -8.10 10.87
CA VAL A 97 -4.21 -8.75 9.89
C VAL A 97 -3.90 -10.15 10.39
N ILE A 98 -4.40 -11.17 9.71
CA ILE A 98 -4.33 -12.56 10.14
C ILE A 98 -3.34 -13.38 9.33
N LYS A 99 -2.68 -14.33 9.99
CA LYS A 99 -1.77 -15.26 9.33
C LYS A 99 -2.54 -16.32 8.56
N MET A 100 -2.22 -16.49 7.30
CA MET A 100 -2.78 -17.53 6.45
C MET A 100 -2.13 -18.89 6.74
N LYS A 101 -2.84 -19.99 6.45
CA LYS A 101 -2.30 -21.35 6.59
C LYS A 101 -1.10 -21.61 5.70
N ALA A 102 -1.08 -21.04 4.49
CA ALA A 102 0.01 -21.16 3.53
C ALA A 102 0.41 -19.79 2.97
N HIS A 103 1.66 -19.67 2.51
CA HIS A 103 2.12 -18.53 1.74
C HIS A 103 1.40 -18.50 0.39
N ARG A 104 0.82 -17.36 0.06
CA ARG A 104 0.27 -17.09 -1.26
C ARG A 104 1.37 -16.52 -2.15
N SER A 105 1.55 -17.09 -3.35
CA SER A 105 2.39 -16.51 -4.38
C SER A 105 1.83 -16.87 -5.76
N GLY A 106 1.68 -15.88 -6.62
CA GLY A 106 1.21 -16.08 -8.00
C GLY A 106 0.11 -15.11 -8.42
N ILE A 107 -0.38 -15.32 -9.64
CA ILE A 107 -1.44 -14.51 -10.23
C ILE A 107 -2.78 -14.92 -9.63
N ILE A 108 -3.60 -13.92 -9.31
CA ILE A 108 -4.92 -14.08 -8.74
C ILE A 108 -5.90 -13.12 -9.42
N SER A 109 -7.16 -13.55 -9.54
CA SER A 109 -8.24 -12.67 -9.96
C SER A 109 -8.74 -11.83 -8.78
N ILE A 110 -8.91 -10.54 -9.03
CA ILE A 110 -9.43 -9.54 -8.10
C ILE A 110 -10.74 -9.01 -8.64
N LYS A 111 -11.78 -9.02 -7.79
CA LYS A 111 -13.11 -8.47 -8.10
C LYS A 111 -13.31 -7.14 -7.38
N LYS A 112 -13.79 -6.15 -8.12
CA LYS A 112 -14.18 -4.86 -7.54
C LYS A 112 -15.52 -4.98 -6.81
N ASP A 113 -15.55 -4.41 -5.62
CA ASP A 113 -16.77 -4.28 -4.81
C ASP A 113 -17.45 -2.92 -4.99
N LYS A 114 -16.62 -1.87 -5.18
CA LYS A 114 -17.10 -0.48 -5.31
C LYS A 114 -16.42 0.25 -6.47
N LYS A 115 -17.09 1.27 -6.99
CA LYS A 115 -16.49 2.26 -7.89
C LYS A 115 -15.66 3.24 -7.06
N ASP A 116 -14.47 3.56 -7.52
CA ASP A 116 -13.61 4.57 -6.91
C ASP A 116 -12.70 5.20 -7.97
N VAL A 117 -12.18 6.39 -7.69
CA VAL A 117 -11.26 7.11 -8.59
C VAL A 117 -9.96 6.36 -8.81
N LEU A 118 -9.46 5.64 -7.79
CA LEU A 118 -8.29 4.76 -7.92
C LEU A 118 -8.53 3.66 -8.96
N LEU A 119 -9.76 3.19 -9.08
CA LEU A 119 -10.17 2.09 -9.97
C LEU A 119 -10.82 2.59 -11.28
N LYS A 120 -10.60 3.86 -11.63
CA LYS A 120 -11.08 4.44 -12.91
C LYS A 120 -10.47 3.69 -14.10
N SER A 121 -11.33 3.29 -15.02
CA SER A 121 -10.96 2.53 -16.23
C SER A 121 -10.33 1.17 -15.96
N ILE A 122 -10.59 0.58 -14.79
CA ILE A 122 -10.27 -0.82 -14.47
C ILE A 122 -11.54 -1.64 -14.63
N PRO A 123 -11.51 -2.83 -15.25
CA PRO A 123 -12.68 -3.71 -15.38
C PRO A 123 -13.19 -4.20 -14.02
N SER A 124 -14.38 -4.79 -13.98
CA SER A 124 -14.96 -5.33 -12.75
C SER A 124 -14.14 -6.46 -12.13
N GLU A 125 -13.38 -7.16 -12.97
CA GLU A 125 -12.47 -8.25 -12.58
C GLU A 125 -11.16 -8.11 -13.36
N PHE A 126 -10.02 -8.30 -12.69
CA PHE A 126 -8.70 -8.18 -13.29
C PHE A 126 -7.68 -9.06 -12.55
N ASN A 127 -6.56 -9.37 -13.24
CA ASN A 127 -5.48 -10.16 -12.67
C ASN A 127 -4.45 -9.27 -11.96
N ALA A 128 -3.88 -9.79 -10.86
CA ALA A 128 -2.75 -9.19 -10.17
C ALA A 128 -1.82 -10.26 -9.59
N PHE A 129 -0.57 -9.91 -9.33
CA PHE A 129 0.38 -10.79 -8.65
C PHE A 129 0.35 -10.52 -7.14
N GLU A 130 0.16 -11.57 -6.35
CA GLU A 130 0.25 -11.53 -4.90
C GLU A 130 1.41 -12.41 -4.40
N SER A 131 2.10 -11.95 -3.34
CA SER A 131 3.11 -12.73 -2.63
C SER A 131 3.09 -12.35 -1.16
N HIS A 132 2.27 -13.04 -0.36
CA HIS A 132 2.09 -12.73 1.05
C HIS A 132 1.65 -13.95 1.88
N LYS A 133 1.85 -13.85 3.20
CA LYS A 133 1.43 -14.86 4.19
C LYS A 133 0.37 -14.33 5.17
N TRP A 134 0.04 -13.06 5.05
CA TRP A 134 -0.88 -12.37 5.93
C TRP A 134 -1.98 -11.72 5.09
N ALA A 135 -3.20 -11.76 5.57
CA ALA A 135 -4.37 -11.24 4.88
C ALA A 135 -5.29 -10.48 5.83
N VAL A 136 -6.10 -9.60 5.24
CA VAL A 136 -7.22 -8.93 5.90
C VAL A 136 -8.50 -9.54 5.33
N LYS A 137 -9.37 -10.08 6.18
CA LYS A 137 -10.62 -10.72 5.75
C LYS A 137 -11.79 -9.76 5.77
N GLU A 138 -11.82 -8.91 6.78
CA GLU A 138 -12.87 -7.93 7.02
C GLU A 138 -12.25 -6.62 7.45
N VAL A 139 -12.94 -5.52 7.23
CA VAL A 139 -12.59 -4.19 7.72
C VAL A 139 -13.81 -3.56 8.37
N ASN A 140 -13.58 -2.84 9.48
CA ASN A 140 -14.62 -2.18 10.25
C ASN A 140 -14.61 -0.66 10.04
N TYR A 141 -13.44 -0.07 9.97
CA TYR A 141 -13.24 1.36 9.81
C TYR A 141 -12.89 1.75 8.37
N LEU A 142 -12.01 0.97 7.74
CA LEU A 142 -11.61 1.20 6.36
C LEU A 142 -12.69 0.71 5.39
N GLU A 143 -12.70 1.24 4.17
CA GLU A 143 -13.59 0.80 3.13
C GLU A 143 -12.93 -0.28 2.26
N LYS A 144 -13.62 -1.40 2.06
CA LYS A 144 -13.25 -2.40 1.07
C LYS A 144 -13.65 -1.92 -0.31
N LEU A 145 -12.69 -1.87 -1.25
CA LEU A 145 -12.92 -1.52 -2.65
C LEU A 145 -12.86 -2.73 -3.59
N ALA A 146 -12.05 -3.73 -3.24
CA ALA A 146 -11.92 -4.95 -4.03
C ALA A 146 -11.44 -6.12 -3.16
N HIS A 147 -11.71 -7.34 -3.61
CA HIS A 147 -11.31 -8.57 -2.94
C HIS A 147 -10.82 -9.63 -3.91
N SER A 148 -10.10 -10.61 -3.36
CA SER A 148 -9.74 -11.88 -3.98
C SER A 148 -10.30 -13.04 -3.14
N LYS A 149 -10.07 -14.28 -3.57
CA LYS A 149 -10.43 -15.46 -2.76
C LYS A 149 -9.65 -15.52 -1.44
N ASP A 150 -8.51 -14.84 -1.35
CA ASP A 150 -7.63 -14.88 -0.19
C ASP A 150 -7.92 -13.75 0.82
N GLY A 151 -8.79 -12.81 0.49
CA GLY A 151 -9.23 -11.71 1.36
C GLY A 151 -9.39 -10.38 0.63
N ILE A 152 -9.35 -9.30 1.38
CA ILE A 152 -9.45 -7.93 0.84
C ILE A 152 -8.15 -7.59 0.11
N SER A 153 -8.29 -7.14 -1.15
CA SER A 153 -7.16 -6.80 -2.01
C SER A 153 -6.95 -5.30 -2.15
N ILE A 154 -8.00 -4.48 -1.98
CA ILE A 154 -7.90 -3.01 -2.01
C ILE A 154 -8.75 -2.40 -0.91
N ILE A 155 -8.13 -1.51 -0.15
CA ILE A 155 -8.79 -0.68 0.87
C ILE A 155 -8.66 0.80 0.56
N LYS A 156 -9.53 1.58 1.21
CA LYS A 156 -9.49 3.04 1.22
C LYS A 156 -9.85 3.57 2.61
N HIS A 157 -9.23 4.67 3.02
CA HIS A 157 -9.67 5.42 4.19
C HIS A 157 -10.94 6.24 3.85
N PRO A 158 -11.94 6.30 4.74
CA PRO A 158 -13.22 6.93 4.43
C PRO A 158 -13.14 8.42 4.10
N THR A 159 -12.19 9.16 4.67
CA THR A 159 -12.11 10.62 4.51
C THR A 159 -10.76 11.13 4.00
N LYS A 160 -9.68 10.36 4.11
CA LYS A 160 -8.34 10.74 3.62
C LYS A 160 -8.02 10.04 2.30
N ILE A 161 -7.11 10.60 1.52
CA ILE A 161 -6.57 9.96 0.32
C ILE A 161 -5.51 8.92 0.77
N ILE A 162 -5.96 7.85 1.41
CA ILE A 162 -5.11 6.73 1.84
C ILE A 162 -5.69 5.46 1.24
N TYR A 163 -4.86 4.75 0.48
CA TYR A 163 -5.21 3.50 -0.19
C TYR A 163 -4.21 2.41 0.17
N GLY A 164 -4.67 1.18 0.14
CA GLY A 164 -3.82 0.02 0.28
C GLY A 164 -4.11 -1.02 -0.79
N LEU A 165 -3.07 -1.65 -1.34
CA LEU A 165 -3.11 -2.75 -2.30
C LEU A 165 -2.40 -3.95 -1.67
N GLN A 166 -3.09 -5.08 -1.50
CA GLN A 166 -2.46 -6.30 -0.99
C GLN A 166 -1.56 -6.96 -2.04
N PHE A 167 -1.85 -6.75 -3.31
CA PHE A 167 -1.09 -7.24 -4.45
C PHE A 167 0.07 -6.30 -4.82
N HIS A 168 0.92 -6.75 -5.73
CA HIS A 168 2.08 -6.06 -6.24
C HIS A 168 1.77 -5.41 -7.61
N PRO A 169 1.39 -4.13 -7.67
CA PRO A 169 1.08 -3.44 -8.93
C PRO A 169 2.31 -3.26 -9.82
N GLU A 170 3.52 -3.33 -9.23
CA GLU A 170 4.81 -3.25 -9.93
C GLU A 170 5.16 -4.53 -10.68
N VAL A 171 4.49 -5.64 -10.40
CA VAL A 171 4.67 -6.90 -11.13
C VAL A 171 3.66 -6.96 -12.27
N PHE A 172 4.17 -6.86 -13.51
CA PHE A 172 3.31 -6.89 -14.69
C PHE A 172 2.84 -8.31 -14.99
N VAL A 173 1.53 -8.47 -15.09
CA VAL A 173 0.87 -9.73 -15.44
C VAL A 173 -0.08 -9.52 -16.62
N ASN A 174 -0.31 -10.56 -17.42
CA ASN A 174 -1.28 -10.51 -18.50
C ASN A 174 -2.71 -10.30 -17.95
N GLY A 175 -3.41 -9.32 -18.48
CA GLY A 175 -4.72 -8.89 -17.95
C GLY A 175 -4.64 -8.15 -16.61
N GLY A 176 -3.44 -7.70 -16.21
CA GLY A 176 -3.21 -6.87 -15.03
C GLY A 176 -3.35 -5.37 -15.33
N TYR A 177 -3.66 -4.62 -14.30
CA TYR A 177 -3.86 -3.16 -14.38
C TYR A 177 -3.04 -2.40 -13.34
N GLY A 178 -1.92 -2.98 -12.88
CA GLY A 178 -1.08 -2.39 -11.83
C GLY A 178 -0.59 -1.00 -12.17
N GLU A 179 -0.01 -0.81 -13.36
CA GLU A 179 0.46 0.49 -13.85
C GLU A 179 -0.69 1.52 -13.92
N LYS A 180 -1.87 1.11 -14.39
CA LYS A 180 -3.03 1.99 -14.46
C LYS A 180 -3.50 2.45 -13.09
N ILE A 181 -3.49 1.55 -12.11
CA ILE A 181 -3.85 1.86 -10.71
C ILE A 181 -2.83 2.83 -10.10
N LEU A 182 -1.53 2.60 -10.32
CA LEU A 182 -0.48 3.52 -9.89
C LEU A 182 -0.65 4.91 -10.52
N ASN A 183 -0.88 4.99 -11.83
CA ASN A 183 -1.15 6.25 -12.51
C ASN A 183 -2.39 6.97 -11.97
N ASN A 184 -3.46 6.23 -11.64
CA ASN A 184 -4.64 6.82 -11.02
C ASN A 184 -4.29 7.41 -9.63
N PHE A 185 -3.46 6.73 -8.83
CA PHE A 185 -2.99 7.26 -7.55
C PHE A 185 -2.11 8.51 -7.73
N LEU A 186 -1.17 8.49 -8.66
CA LEU A 186 -0.32 9.65 -8.98
C LEU A 186 -1.16 10.87 -9.36
N ASN A 187 -2.22 10.67 -10.13
CA ASN A 187 -3.16 11.74 -10.47
C ASN A 187 -3.88 12.31 -9.24
N LEU A 188 -4.05 11.54 -8.16
CA LEU A 188 -4.58 12.06 -6.90
C LEU A 188 -3.54 12.88 -6.13
N CYS A 189 -2.26 12.52 -6.21
CA CYS A 189 -1.17 13.27 -5.60
C CYS A 189 -0.97 14.66 -6.24
N PHE A 190 -1.13 14.75 -7.56
CA PHE A 190 -0.79 15.96 -8.34
C PHE A 190 -1.99 16.82 -8.71
N LYS A 191 -3.19 16.52 -8.23
CA LYS A 191 -4.33 17.44 -8.37
C LYS A 191 -4.09 18.68 -7.52
N LYS A 192 -3.89 19.79 -8.24
CA LYS A 192 -3.99 21.14 -7.67
C LYS A 192 -5.44 21.55 -7.56
#